data_975a675757a9dcbd4607f4fca2285bd0
#
_entry.id   975a675757a9dcbd4607f4fca2285bd0
#
_cell.length_a   1.000
_cell.length_b   1.000
_cell.length_c   1.000
_cell.angle_alpha   90.00
_cell.angle_beta   90.00
_cell.angle_gamma   90.00
#
_symmetry.space_group_name_H-M   'P 1'
#
loop_
_entity.id
_entity.type
_entity.pdbx_description
1 polymer ?
#
loop_
_entity_poly.entity_id
_entity_poly.type
_entity_poly.pdbx_seq_one_letter_code
_entity_poly.pdbx_strand_id
1 'polypeptide(L)'
;MRVTVLSGAGISAESGVPTFRNDKNGLWARFDPYELSSTQGWLNNPERVWGWYLWRHYLVAEVEPNDGHCAIAAWQDEADVTVVTQNVDDLHERAGTTPVHHLHGSLFEFRCAGCGMAYTGTLPEMPEPALEVEPPVCSRCGGLIRPDIVWFGEPLPEEPWQRAVEATEEADVMVVVGTSAIVYPAAGLPDLALARGTVVIEVNPEPTPLSGSVTISIRQPASQALPGLLQRLPALLQ
;
A
#
# COMPACT_ATOMS: atom_id res chain seq x y z
N MET A 1 -20.98 4.55 -12.29
CA MET A 1 -20.47 3.27 -11.75
C MET A 1 -19.43 3.61 -10.71
N ARG A 2 -19.55 3.08 -9.50
CA ARG A 2 -18.57 3.25 -8.40
C ARG A 2 -17.62 2.06 -8.39
N VAL A 3 -16.33 2.35 -8.50
CA VAL A 3 -15.26 1.36 -8.54
C VAL A 3 -14.36 1.55 -7.33
N THR A 4 -14.26 0.55 -6.47
CA THR A 4 -13.29 0.55 -5.38
C THR A 4 -12.09 -0.31 -5.75
N VAL A 5 -10.90 0.25 -5.70
CA VAL A 5 -9.65 -0.47 -5.93
C VAL A 5 -8.97 -0.74 -4.59
N LEU A 6 -8.76 -2.02 -4.24
CA LEU A 6 -7.90 -2.42 -3.13
C LEU A 6 -6.55 -2.86 -3.68
N SER A 7 -5.51 -2.08 -3.44
CA SER A 7 -4.18 -2.40 -3.93
C SER A 7 -3.22 -2.85 -2.82
N GLY A 8 -2.25 -3.68 -3.19
CA GLY A 8 -1.13 -4.10 -2.36
C GLY A 8 0.19 -4.00 -3.12
N ALA A 9 1.31 -4.31 -2.46
CA ALA A 9 2.66 -4.08 -2.96
C ALA A 9 2.96 -4.69 -4.35
N GLY A 10 2.17 -5.67 -4.79
CA GLY A 10 2.33 -6.29 -6.10
C GLY A 10 2.06 -5.33 -7.27
N ILE A 11 1.23 -4.27 -7.09
CA ILE A 11 1.03 -3.28 -8.16
C ILE A 11 2.29 -2.44 -8.37
N SER A 12 3.06 -2.17 -7.33
CA SER A 12 4.29 -1.36 -7.37
C SER A 12 5.54 -2.17 -7.73
N ALA A 13 5.43 -3.50 -7.79
CA ALA A 13 6.57 -4.38 -8.10
C ALA A 13 7.18 -4.09 -9.48
N GLU A 14 6.35 -3.81 -10.49
CA GLU A 14 6.79 -3.50 -11.85
C GLU A 14 7.39 -2.09 -11.97
N SER A 15 7.15 -1.22 -11.01
CA SER A 15 7.84 0.07 -10.86
C SER A 15 9.23 -0.06 -10.25
N GLY A 16 9.61 -1.25 -9.76
CA GLY A 16 10.90 -1.49 -9.10
C GLY A 16 10.85 -1.41 -7.57
N VAL A 17 9.66 -1.25 -6.97
CA VAL A 17 9.50 -1.30 -5.51
C VAL A 17 9.57 -2.75 -5.02
N PRO A 18 10.54 -3.12 -4.17
CA PRO A 18 10.65 -4.48 -3.66
C PRO A 18 9.41 -4.88 -2.84
N THR A 19 8.85 -6.05 -3.14
CA THR A 19 7.75 -6.63 -2.36
C THR A 19 8.26 -7.61 -1.31
N PHE A 20 7.51 -7.79 -0.23
CA PHE A 20 7.84 -8.75 0.85
C PHE A 20 8.02 -10.20 0.35
N ARG A 21 7.47 -10.56 -0.83
CA ARG A 21 7.49 -11.94 -1.35
C ARG A 21 8.56 -12.20 -2.39
N ASN A 22 8.89 -11.22 -3.22
CA ASN A 22 9.72 -11.45 -4.42
C ASN A 22 11.21 -11.27 -4.18
N ASP A 23 11.60 -10.79 -3.00
CA ASP A 23 13.00 -10.53 -2.68
C ASP A 23 13.66 -11.69 -1.91
N LYS A 24 13.52 -12.93 -2.44
CA LYS A 24 14.15 -14.12 -1.83
C LYS A 24 15.67 -14.06 -1.80
N ASN A 25 16.29 -13.20 -2.60
CA ASN A 25 17.74 -13.00 -2.68
C ASN A 25 18.16 -11.54 -2.40
N GLY A 26 17.23 -10.66 -2.10
CA GLY A 26 17.47 -9.24 -1.89
C GLY A 26 17.63 -8.85 -0.40
N LEU A 27 17.49 -7.56 -0.15
CA LEU A 27 17.64 -7.01 1.20
C LEU A 27 16.63 -7.55 2.21
N TRP A 28 15.39 -7.82 1.80
CA TRP A 28 14.36 -8.44 2.67
C TRP A 28 14.74 -9.84 3.15
N ALA A 29 15.50 -10.61 2.34
CA ALA A 29 15.96 -11.94 2.75
C ALA A 29 16.99 -11.90 3.88
N ARG A 30 17.59 -10.73 4.15
CA ARG A 30 18.62 -10.53 5.18
C ARG A 30 18.08 -10.04 6.51
N PHE A 31 16.80 -9.59 6.54
CA PHE A 31 16.18 -9.01 7.73
C PHE A 31 14.85 -9.69 8.02
N ASP A 32 14.56 -9.90 9.27
CA ASP A 32 13.22 -10.28 9.70
C ASP A 32 12.27 -9.08 9.50
N PRO A 33 11.22 -9.21 8.67
CA PRO A 33 10.23 -8.15 8.49
C PRO A 33 9.64 -7.64 9.81
N TYR A 34 9.53 -8.51 10.81
CA TYR A 34 9.01 -8.14 12.13
C TYR A 34 9.98 -7.23 12.90
N GLU A 35 11.30 -7.42 12.75
CA GLU A 35 12.31 -6.53 13.34
C GLU A 35 12.27 -5.11 12.77
N LEU A 36 11.86 -4.97 11.50
CA LEU A 36 11.85 -3.67 10.81
C LEU A 36 10.46 -3.00 10.79
N SER A 37 9.39 -3.76 11.02
CA SER A 37 8.01 -3.28 10.85
C SER A 37 7.14 -3.61 12.07
N SER A 38 7.70 -3.54 13.28
CA SER A 38 6.95 -3.68 14.53
C SER A 38 7.37 -2.64 15.57
N THR A 39 6.48 -2.36 16.50
CA THR A 39 6.78 -1.51 17.66
C THR A 39 7.95 -2.10 18.48
N GLN A 40 8.03 -3.42 18.61
CA GLN A 40 9.12 -4.06 19.35
C GLN A 40 10.47 -3.90 18.63
N GLY A 41 10.49 -4.01 17.30
CA GLY A 41 11.70 -3.77 16.50
C GLY A 41 12.21 -2.33 16.65
N TRP A 42 11.31 -1.36 16.64
CA TRP A 42 11.62 0.05 16.90
C TRP A 42 12.20 0.27 18.31
N LEU A 43 11.59 -0.30 19.32
CA LEU A 43 12.08 -0.17 20.71
C LEU A 43 13.45 -0.82 20.91
N ASN A 44 13.72 -1.91 20.21
CA ASN A 44 14.99 -2.63 20.32
C ASN A 44 16.14 -1.94 19.57
N ASN A 45 15.86 -1.38 18.38
CA ASN A 45 16.88 -0.76 17.54
C ASN A 45 16.27 0.35 16.64
N PRO A 46 15.98 1.54 17.17
CA PRO A 46 15.40 2.63 16.42
C PRO A 46 16.29 3.13 15.28
N GLU A 47 17.61 3.09 15.44
CA GLU A 47 18.58 3.53 14.42
C GLU A 47 18.52 2.66 13.17
N ARG A 48 18.41 1.33 13.33
CA ARG A 48 18.26 0.37 12.25
C ARG A 48 16.93 0.56 11.52
N VAL A 49 15.83 0.66 12.26
CA VAL A 49 14.50 0.85 11.69
C VAL A 49 14.44 2.18 10.95
N TRP A 50 14.96 3.26 11.53
CA TRP A 50 15.00 4.58 10.90
C TRP A 50 15.81 4.57 9.60
N GLY A 51 17.05 4.05 9.62
CA GLY A 51 17.91 3.96 8.43
C GLY A 51 17.28 3.13 7.32
N TRP A 52 16.61 2.02 7.68
CA TRP A 52 15.85 1.20 6.73
C TRP A 52 14.74 1.98 6.04
N TYR A 53 13.91 2.74 6.77
CA TYR A 53 12.81 3.50 6.19
C TYR A 53 13.28 4.73 5.41
N LEU A 54 14.38 5.37 5.80
CA LEU A 54 15.01 6.43 5.00
C LEU A 54 15.48 5.91 3.64
N TRP A 55 16.13 4.76 3.61
CA TRP A 55 16.54 4.15 2.34
C TRP A 55 15.33 3.78 1.48
N ARG A 56 14.29 3.21 2.05
CA ARG A 56 13.05 2.90 1.31
C ARG A 56 12.37 4.16 0.78
N HIS A 57 12.33 5.22 1.58
CA HIS A 57 11.83 6.53 1.14
C HIS A 57 12.60 7.01 -0.10
N TYR A 58 13.93 7.00 -0.05
CA TYR A 58 14.79 7.38 -1.17
C TYR A 58 14.50 6.49 -2.40
N LEU A 59 14.49 5.18 -2.23
CA LEU A 59 14.25 4.22 -3.32
C LEU A 59 12.90 4.46 -4.02
N VAL A 60 11.84 4.68 -3.23
CA VAL A 60 10.49 4.91 -3.78
C VAL A 60 10.39 6.27 -4.45
N ALA A 61 11.10 7.29 -3.97
CA ALA A 61 11.15 8.60 -4.61
C ALA A 61 11.76 8.58 -6.02
N GLU A 62 12.66 7.62 -6.30
CA GLU A 62 13.37 7.49 -7.59
C GLU A 62 12.60 6.65 -8.65
N VAL A 63 11.57 5.91 -8.26
CA VAL A 63 10.81 5.08 -9.20
C VAL A 63 9.57 5.82 -9.73
N GLU A 64 9.05 5.38 -10.88
CA GLU A 64 7.88 5.98 -11.52
C GLU A 64 6.65 5.06 -11.44
N PRO A 65 5.43 5.62 -11.44
CA PRO A 65 4.22 4.84 -11.60
C PRO A 65 4.26 4.00 -12.88
N ASN A 66 3.80 2.77 -12.83
CA ASN A 66 3.66 1.92 -14.02
C ASN A 66 2.26 2.05 -14.65
N ASP A 67 2.08 1.37 -15.80
CA ASP A 67 0.81 1.41 -16.57
C ASP A 67 -0.41 0.98 -15.75
N GLY A 68 -0.22 0.16 -14.70
CA GLY A 68 -1.30 -0.21 -13.77
C GLY A 68 -1.80 0.97 -12.96
N HIS A 69 -0.90 1.78 -12.41
CA HIS A 69 -1.25 3.01 -11.68
C HIS A 69 -1.89 4.03 -12.62
N CYS A 70 -1.29 4.24 -13.80
CA CYS A 70 -1.82 5.16 -14.81
C CYS A 70 -3.21 4.75 -15.31
N ALA A 71 -3.48 3.45 -15.45
CA ALA A 71 -4.80 2.95 -15.83
C ALA A 71 -5.86 3.29 -14.78
N ILE A 72 -5.56 3.10 -13.50
CA ILE A 72 -6.49 3.43 -12.40
C ILE A 72 -6.76 4.94 -12.39
N ALA A 73 -5.75 5.78 -12.57
CA ALA A 73 -5.94 7.24 -12.68
C ALA A 73 -6.85 7.60 -13.86
N ALA A 74 -6.63 7.00 -15.05
CA ALA A 74 -7.46 7.24 -16.23
C ALA A 74 -8.92 6.78 -16.04
N TRP A 75 -9.20 5.77 -15.21
CA TRP A 75 -10.57 5.35 -14.94
C TRP A 75 -11.41 6.44 -14.27
N GLN A 76 -10.79 7.41 -13.60
CA GLN A 76 -11.51 8.53 -12.96
C GLN A 76 -12.20 9.46 -13.96
N ASP A 77 -11.81 9.42 -15.23
CA ASP A 77 -12.50 10.13 -16.31
C ASP A 77 -13.83 9.45 -16.71
N GLU A 78 -14.00 8.15 -16.38
CA GLU A 78 -15.12 7.33 -16.86
C GLU A 78 -16.02 6.81 -15.72
N ALA A 79 -15.49 6.77 -14.48
CA ALA A 79 -16.16 6.19 -13.31
C ALA A 79 -15.80 6.96 -12.03
N ASP A 80 -16.60 6.77 -10.99
CA ASP A 80 -16.31 7.23 -9.64
C ASP A 80 -15.38 6.20 -8.98
N VAL A 81 -14.08 6.49 -8.97
CA VAL A 81 -13.03 5.58 -8.52
C VAL A 81 -12.47 6.01 -7.17
N THR A 82 -12.56 5.14 -6.20
CA THR A 82 -11.89 5.28 -4.90
C THR A 82 -10.77 4.25 -4.77
N VAL A 83 -9.56 4.72 -4.45
CA VAL A 83 -8.43 3.83 -4.18
C VAL A 83 -8.21 3.68 -2.69
N VAL A 84 -8.21 2.42 -2.25
CA VAL A 84 -7.82 1.97 -0.92
C VAL A 84 -6.52 1.19 -1.07
N THR A 85 -5.45 1.64 -0.45
CA THR A 85 -4.15 0.99 -0.62
C THR A 85 -3.56 0.49 0.70
N GLN A 86 -2.95 -0.69 0.65
CA GLN A 86 -2.09 -1.22 1.70
C GLN A 86 -0.64 -0.72 1.52
N ASN A 87 -0.36 -0.08 0.39
CA ASN A 87 0.97 0.42 0.08
C ASN A 87 1.27 1.69 0.89
N VAL A 88 2.54 1.88 1.11
CA VAL A 88 3.09 3.05 1.78
C VAL A 88 3.83 3.98 0.81
N ASP A 89 3.92 3.59 -0.48
CA ASP A 89 4.40 4.43 -1.58
C ASP A 89 3.31 5.41 -2.04
N ASP A 90 3.68 6.43 -2.81
CA ASP A 90 2.82 7.48 -3.36
C ASP A 90 2.56 7.32 -4.88
N LEU A 91 2.74 6.11 -5.43
CA LEU A 91 2.68 5.88 -6.87
C LEU A 91 1.27 6.08 -7.45
N HIS A 92 0.22 5.86 -6.67
CA HIS A 92 -1.16 6.19 -7.09
C HIS A 92 -1.35 7.69 -7.28
N GLU A 93 -0.92 8.50 -6.31
CA GLU A 93 -1.00 9.95 -6.35
C GLU A 93 -0.15 10.52 -7.48
N ARG A 94 1.07 10.01 -7.64
CA ARG A 94 1.99 10.42 -8.72
C ARG A 94 1.46 10.06 -10.10
N ALA A 95 0.63 9.03 -10.22
CA ALA A 95 -0.11 8.69 -11.44
C ALA A 95 -1.31 9.62 -11.69
N GLY A 96 -1.72 10.44 -10.70
CA GLY A 96 -2.84 11.38 -10.78
C GLY A 96 -4.13 10.90 -10.11
N THR A 97 -4.11 9.76 -9.40
CA THR A 97 -5.29 9.25 -8.70
C THR A 97 -5.63 10.08 -7.45
N THR A 98 -6.90 10.41 -7.24
CA THR A 98 -7.41 11.09 -6.04
C THR A 98 -8.92 10.81 -5.86
N PRO A 99 -9.44 10.44 -4.66
CA PRO A 99 -8.69 10.23 -3.42
C PRO A 99 -7.97 8.88 -3.36
N VAL A 100 -6.90 8.82 -2.56
CA VAL A 100 -6.21 7.58 -2.18
C VAL A 100 -6.24 7.45 -0.65
N HIS A 101 -6.73 6.31 -0.14
CA HIS A 101 -6.81 6.02 1.30
C HIS A 101 -5.75 5.01 1.70
N HIS A 102 -4.70 5.48 2.37
CA HIS A 102 -3.59 4.65 2.85
C HIS A 102 -3.94 3.96 4.16
N LEU A 103 -4.14 2.65 4.14
CA LEU A 103 -4.45 1.86 5.33
C LEU A 103 -3.26 1.65 6.25
N HIS A 104 -2.05 1.69 5.70
CA HIS A 104 -0.82 1.44 6.45
C HIS A 104 0.09 2.67 6.57
N GLY A 105 -0.45 3.87 6.34
CA GLY A 105 0.31 5.12 6.42
C GLY A 105 1.18 5.37 5.18
N SER A 106 2.19 6.25 5.30
CA SER A 106 2.99 6.72 4.18
C SER A 106 4.49 6.70 4.50
N LEU A 107 5.32 6.35 3.49
CA LEU A 107 6.78 6.50 3.53
C LEU A 107 7.22 7.96 3.50
N PHE A 108 6.33 8.87 3.07
CA PHE A 108 6.63 10.29 2.90
C PHE A 108 6.16 11.14 4.08
N GLU A 109 5.57 10.50 5.08
CA GLU A 109 5.12 11.15 6.31
C GLU A 109 5.89 10.63 7.53
N PHE A 110 6.19 11.54 8.45
CA PHE A 110 6.95 11.24 9.65
C PHE A 110 6.31 11.90 10.86
N ARG A 111 6.38 11.22 12.01
CA ARG A 111 5.82 11.72 13.27
C ARG A 111 6.67 11.35 14.47
N CYS A 112 6.47 12.06 15.55
CA CYS A 112 7.08 11.71 16.83
C CYS A 112 6.45 10.43 17.40
N ALA A 113 7.27 9.46 17.78
CA ALA A 113 6.82 8.22 18.42
C ALA A 113 6.17 8.46 19.79
N GLY A 114 6.55 9.54 20.49
CA GLY A 114 6.06 9.83 21.84
C GLY A 114 4.77 10.66 21.88
N CYS A 115 4.65 11.71 21.05
CA CYS A 115 3.53 12.67 21.12
C CYS A 115 2.72 12.79 19.83
N GLY A 116 3.04 12.03 18.77
CA GLY A 116 2.34 12.05 17.50
C GLY A 116 2.51 13.31 16.64
N MET A 117 3.32 14.28 17.09
CA MET A 117 3.53 15.52 16.34
C MET A 117 4.17 15.20 14.99
N ALA A 118 3.58 15.71 13.90
CA ALA A 118 4.14 15.59 12.56
C ALA A 118 5.55 16.20 12.49
N TYR A 119 6.42 15.58 11.74
CA TYR A 119 7.78 16.04 11.50
C TYR A 119 7.93 16.52 10.06
N THR A 120 8.37 17.77 9.90
CA THR A 120 8.55 18.44 8.61
C THR A 120 10.00 18.84 8.38
N GLY A 121 10.93 18.24 9.13
CA GLY A 121 12.37 18.53 8.96
C GLY A 121 12.95 17.88 7.71
N THR A 122 14.14 18.33 7.33
CA THR A 122 14.86 17.76 6.19
C THR A 122 15.33 16.34 6.52
N LEU A 123 15.17 15.44 5.57
CA LEU A 123 15.70 14.07 5.64
C LEU A 123 17.06 14.00 4.93
N PRO A 124 17.98 13.15 5.40
CA PRO A 124 19.21 12.88 4.66
C PRO A 124 18.91 12.04 3.41
N GLU A 125 19.66 12.28 2.34
CA GLU A 125 19.67 11.37 1.18
C GLU A 125 20.30 10.03 1.57
N MET A 126 19.66 8.93 1.16
CA MET A 126 20.07 7.57 1.51
C MET A 126 20.08 6.66 0.26
N PRO A 127 21.04 6.84 -0.66
CA PRO A 127 21.11 6.07 -1.90
C PRO A 127 21.45 4.59 -1.64
N GLU A 128 22.06 4.28 -0.50
CA GLU A 128 22.38 2.93 -0.08
C GLU A 128 21.80 2.64 1.31
N PRO A 129 21.43 1.37 1.61
CA PRO A 129 20.91 1.02 2.93
C PRO A 129 21.98 1.25 4.01
N ALA A 130 21.70 2.13 4.96
CA ALA A 130 22.49 2.29 6.17
C ALA A 130 21.70 1.74 7.36
N LEU A 131 22.36 0.91 8.16
CA LEU A 131 21.72 0.14 9.22
C LEU A 131 21.77 0.83 10.61
N GLU A 132 22.45 1.96 10.69
CA GLU A 132 22.66 2.70 11.94
C GLU A 132 22.62 4.20 11.65
N VAL A 133 21.40 4.72 11.56
CA VAL A 133 21.14 6.16 11.36
C VAL A 133 20.31 6.65 12.53
N GLU A 134 20.82 7.64 13.26
CA GLU A 134 20.15 8.17 14.43
C GLU A 134 18.85 8.92 14.02
N PRO A 135 17.69 8.53 14.58
CA PRO A 135 16.43 9.23 14.32
C PRO A 135 16.48 10.65 14.89
N PRO A 136 15.88 11.64 14.21
CA PRO A 136 15.75 12.99 14.76
C PRO A 136 14.97 13.00 16.07
N VAL A 137 15.23 14.01 16.91
CA VAL A 137 14.55 14.21 18.19
C VAL A 137 13.44 15.23 18.02
N CYS A 138 12.27 14.90 18.56
CA CYS A 138 11.11 15.79 18.56
C CYS A 138 11.39 17.06 19.40
N SER A 139 11.22 18.22 18.81
CA SER A 139 11.41 19.52 19.49
C SER A 139 10.39 19.78 20.60
N ARG A 140 9.23 19.08 20.56
CA ARG A 140 8.15 19.27 21.55
C ARG A 140 8.33 18.42 22.82
N CYS A 141 8.75 17.16 22.68
CA CYS A 141 8.75 16.22 23.82
C CYS A 141 10.04 15.44 24.02
N GLY A 142 11.03 15.60 23.12
CA GLY A 142 12.26 14.84 23.18
C GLY A 142 12.17 13.37 22.71
N GLY A 143 10.99 12.91 22.27
CA GLY A 143 10.83 11.57 21.69
C GLY A 143 11.45 11.46 20.30
N LEU A 144 11.77 10.24 19.85
CA LEU A 144 12.34 10.00 18.54
C LEU A 144 11.30 10.16 17.42
N ILE A 145 11.74 10.64 16.25
CA ILE A 145 10.93 10.70 15.04
C ILE A 145 10.96 9.34 14.35
N ARG A 146 9.80 8.89 13.91
CA ARG A 146 9.60 7.64 13.16
C ARG A 146 8.82 7.90 11.86
N PRO A 147 8.87 6.98 10.86
CA PRO A 147 7.95 7.04 9.72
C PRO A 147 6.49 6.90 10.21
N ASP A 148 5.56 7.58 9.54
CA ASP A 148 4.13 7.46 9.84
C ASP A 148 3.50 6.28 9.10
N ILE A 149 4.00 5.10 9.44
CA ILE A 149 3.60 3.81 8.90
C ILE A 149 3.01 2.97 10.03
N VAL A 150 1.97 2.22 9.72
CA VAL A 150 1.36 1.25 10.63
C VAL A 150 2.24 0.00 10.69
N TRP A 151 2.77 -0.29 11.86
CA TRP A 151 3.56 -1.49 12.12
C TRP A 151 2.70 -2.65 12.62
N PHE A 152 3.23 -3.86 12.51
CA PHE A 152 2.58 -5.04 13.09
C PHE A 152 2.27 -4.83 14.58
N GLY A 153 1.01 -5.06 14.93
CA GLY A 153 0.48 -4.83 16.28
C GLY A 153 -0.10 -3.43 16.53
N GLU A 154 0.06 -2.49 15.61
CA GLU A 154 -0.59 -1.18 15.67
C GLU A 154 -1.99 -1.21 15.04
N PRO A 155 -2.96 -0.44 15.55
CA PRO A 155 -4.25 -0.26 14.90
C PRO A 155 -4.11 0.50 13.59
N LEU A 156 -4.99 0.23 12.64
CA LEU A 156 -5.10 1.05 11.43
C LEU A 156 -5.59 2.46 11.77
N PRO A 157 -5.22 3.48 10.98
CA PRO A 157 -5.75 4.83 11.15
C PRO A 157 -7.26 4.84 10.92
N GLU A 158 -7.99 5.44 11.86
CA GLU A 158 -9.46 5.35 11.94
C GLU A 158 -10.16 5.91 10.68
N GLU A 159 -9.75 7.11 10.27
CA GLU A 159 -10.40 7.78 9.13
C GLU A 159 -10.17 7.07 7.79
N PRO A 160 -8.93 6.68 7.38
CA PRO A 160 -8.72 5.88 6.18
C PRO A 160 -9.44 4.52 6.22
N TRP A 161 -9.49 3.87 7.37
CA TRP A 161 -10.20 2.60 7.52
C TRP A 161 -11.71 2.77 7.33
N GLN A 162 -12.31 3.80 7.95
CA GLN A 162 -13.73 4.09 7.78
C GLN A 162 -14.07 4.39 6.31
N ARG A 163 -13.26 5.20 5.62
CA ARG A 163 -13.41 5.49 4.19
C ARG A 163 -13.29 4.24 3.32
N ALA A 164 -12.37 3.33 3.66
CA ALA A 164 -12.22 2.06 2.96
C ALA A 164 -13.46 1.17 3.09
N VAL A 165 -14.05 1.10 4.28
CA VAL A 165 -15.30 0.36 4.51
C VAL A 165 -16.45 0.98 3.74
N GLU A 166 -16.65 2.30 3.85
CA GLU A 166 -17.70 3.04 3.13
C GLU A 166 -17.59 2.82 1.61
N ALA A 167 -16.38 3.00 1.04
CA ALA A 167 -16.15 2.79 -0.38
C ALA A 167 -16.42 1.34 -0.81
N THR A 168 -16.06 0.36 0.03
CA THR A 168 -16.32 -1.06 -0.23
C THR A 168 -17.81 -1.39 -0.22
N GLU A 169 -18.56 -0.81 0.74
CA GLU A 169 -20.00 -1.04 0.87
C GLU A 169 -20.80 -0.40 -0.27
N GLU A 170 -20.30 0.69 -0.83
CA GLU A 170 -20.97 1.45 -1.91
C GLU A 170 -20.54 1.03 -3.31
N ALA A 171 -19.53 0.18 -3.46
CA ALA A 171 -18.98 -0.22 -4.73
C ALA A 171 -19.95 -1.02 -5.59
N ASP A 172 -20.04 -0.68 -6.87
CA ASP A 172 -20.66 -1.53 -7.90
C ASP A 172 -19.69 -2.63 -8.34
N VAL A 173 -18.37 -2.29 -8.38
CA VAL A 173 -17.27 -3.21 -8.70
C VAL A 173 -16.12 -2.96 -7.76
N MET A 174 -15.52 -4.03 -7.23
CA MET A 174 -14.27 -3.98 -6.48
C MET A 174 -13.14 -4.66 -7.25
N VAL A 175 -12.05 -3.95 -7.49
CA VAL A 175 -10.83 -4.50 -8.11
C VAL A 175 -9.77 -4.69 -7.03
N VAL A 176 -9.36 -5.93 -6.80
CA VAL A 176 -8.32 -6.31 -5.83
C VAL A 176 -7.05 -6.60 -6.60
N VAL A 177 -6.03 -5.76 -6.48
CA VAL A 177 -4.83 -5.84 -7.31
C VAL A 177 -3.54 -5.92 -6.50
N GLY A 178 -2.67 -6.85 -6.85
CA GLY A 178 -1.31 -6.94 -6.30
C GLY A 178 -1.22 -7.20 -4.80
N THR A 179 -2.29 -7.66 -4.16
CA THR A 179 -2.29 -8.01 -2.73
C THR A 179 -2.27 -9.52 -2.52
N SER A 180 -1.68 -9.93 -1.41
CA SER A 180 -1.72 -11.34 -0.99
C SER A 180 -3.03 -11.77 -0.35
N ALA A 181 -3.89 -10.81 -0.01
CA ALA A 181 -5.15 -11.02 0.69
C ALA A 181 -5.03 -11.84 2.01
N ILE A 182 -3.95 -11.62 2.78
CA ILE A 182 -3.71 -12.32 4.07
C ILE A 182 -3.49 -11.38 5.25
N VAL A 183 -3.33 -10.08 5.02
CA VAL A 183 -3.06 -9.09 6.07
C VAL A 183 -4.37 -8.45 6.51
N TYR A 184 -4.83 -8.83 7.69
CA TYR A 184 -6.06 -8.29 8.29
C TYR A 184 -5.77 -6.99 9.06
N PRO A 185 -6.77 -6.07 9.11
CA PRO A 185 -8.16 -6.22 8.65
C PRO A 185 -8.38 -5.94 7.16
N ALA A 186 -7.42 -5.38 6.41
CA ALA A 186 -7.57 -5.00 5.00
C ALA A 186 -8.02 -6.19 4.11
N ALA A 187 -7.51 -7.40 4.38
CA ALA A 187 -7.89 -8.62 3.66
C ALA A 187 -9.38 -9.01 3.82
N GLY A 188 -10.11 -8.41 4.76
CA GLY A 188 -11.55 -8.61 4.94
C GLY A 188 -12.43 -7.73 4.05
N LEU A 189 -11.89 -6.67 3.42
CA LEU A 189 -12.69 -5.79 2.55
C LEU A 189 -13.28 -6.51 1.33
N PRO A 190 -12.56 -7.39 0.62
CA PRO A 190 -13.16 -8.19 -0.46
C PRO A 190 -14.28 -9.10 0.00
N ASP A 191 -14.18 -9.71 1.19
CA ASP A 191 -15.24 -10.53 1.75
C ASP A 191 -16.49 -9.69 2.08
N LEU A 192 -16.30 -8.46 2.57
CA LEU A 192 -17.38 -7.51 2.79
C LEU A 192 -18.08 -7.15 1.46
N ALA A 193 -17.34 -6.88 0.40
CA ALA A 193 -17.88 -6.61 -0.93
C ALA A 193 -18.68 -7.80 -1.48
N LEU A 194 -18.12 -9.01 -1.40
CA LEU A 194 -18.78 -10.24 -1.84
C LEU A 194 -20.08 -10.50 -1.06
N ALA A 195 -20.09 -10.29 0.26
CA ALA A 195 -21.28 -10.46 1.08
C ALA A 195 -22.43 -9.52 0.71
N ARG A 196 -22.12 -8.39 0.07
CA ARG A 196 -23.09 -7.40 -0.45
C ARG A 196 -23.50 -7.67 -1.90
N GLY A 197 -22.94 -8.69 -2.54
CA GLY A 197 -23.19 -9.04 -3.93
C GLY A 197 -22.43 -8.17 -4.94
N THR A 198 -21.43 -7.41 -4.48
CA THR A 198 -20.54 -6.62 -5.34
C THR A 198 -19.71 -7.53 -6.23
N VAL A 199 -19.53 -7.15 -7.49
CA VAL A 199 -18.61 -7.85 -8.39
C VAL A 199 -17.18 -7.62 -7.92
N VAL A 200 -16.48 -8.69 -7.55
CA VAL A 200 -15.08 -8.62 -7.12
C VAL A 200 -14.17 -9.23 -8.19
N ILE A 201 -13.19 -8.45 -8.64
CA ILE A 201 -12.21 -8.84 -9.65
C ILE A 201 -10.83 -8.87 -9.01
N GLU A 202 -10.19 -10.03 -9.00
CA GLU A 202 -8.80 -10.17 -8.56
C GLU A 202 -7.85 -10.05 -9.75
N VAL A 203 -6.84 -9.18 -9.62
CA VAL A 203 -5.72 -9.06 -10.57
C VAL A 203 -4.43 -9.38 -9.83
N ASN A 204 -3.89 -10.56 -10.09
CA ASN A 204 -2.65 -11.00 -9.46
C ASN A 204 -2.00 -12.11 -10.32
N PRO A 205 -0.70 -12.07 -10.61
CA PRO A 205 -0.02 -13.15 -11.33
C PRO A 205 -0.15 -14.51 -10.65
N GLU A 206 -0.11 -14.51 -9.32
CA GLU A 206 -0.19 -15.74 -8.52
C GLU A 206 -1.55 -15.89 -7.84
N PRO A 207 -2.02 -17.13 -7.64
CA PRO A 207 -3.21 -17.39 -6.85
C PRO A 207 -3.06 -16.90 -5.41
N THR A 208 -4.16 -16.38 -4.84
CA THR A 208 -4.25 -15.99 -3.44
C THR A 208 -5.38 -16.78 -2.74
N PRO A 209 -5.50 -16.72 -1.41
CA PRO A 209 -6.66 -17.31 -0.71
C PRO A 209 -8.01 -16.77 -1.20
N LEU A 210 -8.03 -15.55 -1.74
CA LEU A 210 -9.23 -14.91 -2.27
C LEU A 210 -9.67 -15.48 -3.62
N SER A 211 -8.77 -16.07 -4.40
CA SER A 211 -8.98 -16.46 -5.81
C SER A 211 -10.17 -17.38 -6.07
N GLY A 212 -10.49 -18.22 -5.09
CA GLY A 212 -11.64 -19.15 -5.20
C GLY A 212 -13.00 -18.53 -4.89
N SER A 213 -13.03 -17.29 -4.38
CA SER A 213 -14.25 -16.62 -3.92
C SER A 213 -14.66 -15.44 -4.78
N VAL A 214 -13.74 -14.88 -5.58
CA VAL A 214 -13.99 -13.70 -6.42
C VAL A 214 -14.84 -14.03 -7.63
N THR A 215 -15.52 -13.02 -8.17
CA THR A 215 -16.32 -13.16 -9.39
C THR A 215 -15.44 -13.45 -10.60
N ILE A 216 -14.30 -12.75 -10.71
CA ILE A 216 -13.35 -12.90 -11.82
C ILE A 216 -11.93 -12.88 -11.28
N SER A 217 -11.09 -13.79 -11.79
CA SER A 217 -9.67 -13.84 -11.43
C SER A 217 -8.80 -13.71 -12.68
N ILE A 218 -7.98 -12.67 -12.73
CA ILE A 218 -7.10 -12.35 -13.86
C ILE A 218 -5.65 -12.63 -13.43
N ARG A 219 -5.02 -13.62 -14.07
CA ARG A 219 -3.65 -14.08 -13.76
C ARG A 219 -2.61 -13.34 -14.61
N GLN A 220 -2.52 -12.03 -14.40
CA GLN A 220 -1.60 -11.15 -15.10
C GLN A 220 -1.03 -10.09 -14.14
N PRO A 221 0.14 -9.50 -14.46
CA PRO A 221 0.63 -8.30 -13.81
C PRO A 221 -0.34 -7.13 -13.96
N ALA A 222 -0.31 -6.18 -13.02
CA ALA A 222 -1.20 -5.04 -13.00
C ALA A 222 -1.08 -4.17 -14.25
N SER A 223 0.15 -3.93 -14.74
CA SER A 223 0.43 -3.13 -15.94
C SER A 223 -0.19 -3.70 -17.22
N GLN A 224 -0.43 -5.02 -17.27
CA GLN A 224 -1.03 -5.69 -18.41
C GLN A 224 -2.55 -5.86 -18.27
N ALA A 225 -3.02 -6.09 -17.05
CA ALA A 225 -4.43 -6.40 -16.81
C ALA A 225 -5.31 -5.16 -16.71
N LEU A 226 -4.85 -4.09 -16.05
CA LEU A 226 -5.66 -2.92 -15.75
C LEU A 226 -5.91 -2.01 -16.96
N PRO A 227 -4.97 -1.78 -17.89
CA PRO A 227 -5.28 -1.03 -19.10
C PRO A 227 -6.44 -1.66 -19.85
N GLY A 228 -7.49 -0.87 -20.12
CA GLY A 228 -8.71 -1.32 -20.80
C GLY A 228 -9.61 -2.29 -20.01
N LEU A 229 -9.33 -2.56 -18.73
CA LEU A 229 -10.19 -3.43 -17.91
C LEU A 229 -11.58 -2.83 -17.76
N LEU A 230 -11.68 -1.55 -17.47
CA LEU A 230 -12.96 -0.86 -17.26
C LEU A 230 -13.89 -0.99 -18.47
N GLN A 231 -13.37 -0.80 -19.68
CA GLN A 231 -14.13 -0.92 -20.93
C GLN A 231 -14.56 -2.37 -21.23
N ARG A 232 -13.82 -3.36 -20.70
CA ARG A 232 -14.13 -4.79 -20.86
C ARG A 232 -15.12 -5.32 -19.83
N LEU A 233 -15.38 -4.59 -18.72
CA LEU A 233 -16.26 -5.05 -17.65
C LEU A 233 -17.65 -5.47 -18.16
N PRO A 234 -18.35 -4.73 -19.04
CA PRO A 234 -19.66 -5.17 -19.52
C PRO A 234 -19.66 -6.53 -20.22
N ALA A 235 -18.55 -6.86 -20.90
CA ALA A 235 -18.41 -8.16 -21.57
C ALA A 235 -17.96 -9.28 -20.63
N LEU A 236 -17.26 -8.95 -19.55
CA LEU A 236 -16.80 -9.92 -18.54
C LEU A 236 -17.91 -10.34 -17.57
N LEU A 237 -18.97 -9.54 -17.47
CA LEU A 237 -20.10 -9.74 -16.54
C LEU A 237 -21.34 -10.38 -17.21
N GLN A 238 -21.28 -10.71 -18.50
CA GLN A 238 -22.31 -11.45 -19.26
C GLN A 238 -22.08 -12.96 -19.18
#